data_7b0674f9ef55c2eb7b7ad7963f1ee029
#
_entry.id   7b0674f9ef55c2eb7b7ad7963f1ee029
#
_cell.length_a   1.000
_cell.length_b   1.000
_cell.length_c   1.000
_cell.angle_alpha   90.00
_cell.angle_beta   90.00
_cell.angle_gamma   90.00
#
_symmetry.space_group_name_H-M   'P 1'
#
loop_
_entity.id
_entity.type
_entity.pdbx_description
1 polymer ?
#
loop_
_entity_poly.entity_id
_entity_poly.type
_entity_poly.pdbx_seq_one_letter_code
_entity_poly.pdbx_strand_id
1 'polypeptide(L)'
;MLKAFYKSPNHDFNLLHGDTFELLPQFNFKFDMIFADPPYFLSSGGISVQSGKVVCVDKGDWDKCMSQEEINEFNIKWLSLCREKLKDNGTIWISGTYHNIFSVANCLTQLGYKILNVITWAKTNPPPNISCRYFTYSTEFIIWARKKEKVPHYYNYELMKHINDDKQMTDVWRLPAIAPWEKTCTKHPTQKPLSLLSRIIMASTKPGAWVLDPFAGSSTTGIAANLLGRRFLGIEQDEEFAKISKARREEIEDIKTFATYKRNIPDIVKAKNTQTDIFTCKEPIIEQLPFLNDDPVDSKDDVLMYAVGSPHRQKTEPVGKLALGIKDGTLYNININNIGYIMFHYWKNEKATPYRITNNPRIVSKQDIPDGYLLRMATDAQKFLLLEYNPNKPADIGEFDINKVQRKGEGRYLPFVSSLESILL
;
A
#
# COMPACT_ATOMS: atom_id res chain seq x y z
N MET A 1 -13.91 5.57 -16.57
CA MET A 1 -13.17 4.97 -15.43
C MET A 1 -11.70 5.31 -15.60
N LEU A 2 -10.98 5.56 -14.50
CA LEU A 2 -9.57 5.95 -14.54
C LEU A 2 -8.68 4.71 -14.71
N LYS A 3 -7.59 4.84 -15.48
CA LYS A 3 -6.57 3.81 -15.60
C LYS A 3 -5.51 4.02 -14.52
N ALA A 4 -5.24 2.99 -13.70
CA ALA A 4 -4.14 3.06 -12.75
C ALA A 4 -2.79 2.93 -13.48
N PHE A 5 -1.80 3.68 -13.04
CA PHE A 5 -0.40 3.49 -13.44
C PHE A 5 0.15 2.18 -12.86
N TYR A 6 -0.23 1.88 -11.61
CA TYR A 6 0.13 0.65 -10.94
C TYR A 6 -0.96 0.23 -9.94
N LYS A 7 -1.22 -1.07 -9.85
CA LYS A 7 -2.04 -1.71 -8.81
C LYS A 7 -1.22 -2.86 -8.21
N SER A 8 -1.19 -2.97 -6.89
CA SER A 8 -0.58 -4.15 -6.25
C SER A 8 -1.44 -5.41 -6.48
N PRO A 9 -0.85 -6.61 -6.46
CA PRO A 9 -1.58 -7.85 -6.67
C PRO A 9 -2.76 -8.08 -5.71
N ASN A 10 -2.65 -7.59 -4.48
CA ASN A 10 -3.70 -7.67 -3.45
C ASN A 10 -4.63 -6.45 -3.41
N HIS A 11 -4.56 -5.55 -4.41
CA HIS A 11 -5.38 -4.34 -4.57
C HIS A 11 -5.37 -3.38 -3.36
N ASP A 12 -4.40 -3.49 -2.47
CA ASP A 12 -4.26 -2.59 -1.32
C ASP A 12 -3.42 -1.34 -1.61
N PHE A 13 -2.79 -1.29 -2.79
CA PHE A 13 -2.01 -0.15 -3.26
C PHE A 13 -2.38 0.18 -4.71
N ASN A 14 -2.84 1.40 -4.92
CA ASN A 14 -3.16 1.91 -6.25
C ASN A 14 -2.42 3.23 -6.47
N LEU A 15 -1.87 3.41 -7.66
CA LEU A 15 -1.18 4.63 -8.06
C LEU A 15 -1.75 5.15 -9.36
N LEU A 16 -2.13 6.42 -9.37
CA LEU A 16 -2.52 7.16 -10.56
C LEU A 16 -1.35 8.06 -10.98
N HIS A 17 -1.07 8.12 -12.27
CA HIS A 17 -0.13 9.09 -12.85
C HIS A 17 -0.90 10.23 -13.48
N GLY A 18 -0.61 11.45 -13.05
CA GLY A 18 -1.20 12.68 -13.57
C GLY A 18 -1.39 13.78 -12.53
N ASP A 19 -2.00 14.85 -12.95
CA ASP A 19 -2.26 16.01 -12.10
C ASP A 19 -3.41 15.74 -11.11
N THR A 20 -3.14 15.99 -9.83
CA THR A 20 -4.12 15.88 -8.75
C THR A 20 -5.38 16.74 -9.00
N PHE A 21 -5.22 17.93 -9.57
CA PHE A 21 -6.34 18.83 -9.86
C PHE A 21 -7.25 18.29 -10.97
N GLU A 22 -6.71 17.49 -11.86
CA GLU A 22 -7.46 16.83 -12.92
C GLU A 22 -8.06 15.50 -12.49
N LEU A 23 -7.33 14.73 -11.71
CA LEU A 23 -7.72 13.37 -11.37
C LEU A 23 -8.71 13.29 -10.20
N LEU A 24 -8.53 14.07 -9.12
CA LEU A 24 -9.43 14.01 -7.97
C LEU A 24 -10.90 14.28 -8.32
N PRO A 25 -11.26 15.25 -9.19
CA PRO A 25 -12.65 15.48 -9.56
C PRO A 25 -13.33 14.31 -10.28
N GLN A 26 -12.55 13.43 -10.93
CA GLN A 26 -13.08 12.38 -11.80
C GLN A 26 -13.71 11.19 -11.07
N PHE A 27 -13.58 11.10 -9.75
CA PHE A 27 -14.17 10.02 -8.97
C PHE A 27 -14.86 10.51 -7.70
N ASN A 28 -15.81 9.74 -7.20
CA ASN A 28 -16.61 10.11 -6.04
C ASN A 28 -16.44 9.14 -4.86
N PHE A 29 -15.20 8.68 -4.64
CA PHE A 29 -14.87 7.83 -3.50
C PHE A 29 -14.45 8.67 -2.29
N LYS A 30 -14.72 8.18 -1.06
CA LYS A 30 -14.39 8.86 0.19
C LYS A 30 -13.37 8.06 0.99
N PHE A 31 -12.32 8.75 1.42
CA PHE A 31 -11.21 8.19 2.17
C PHE A 31 -11.37 8.42 3.68
N ASP A 32 -10.84 7.50 4.48
CA ASP A 32 -10.80 7.63 5.94
C ASP A 32 -9.78 8.67 6.38
N MET A 33 -8.67 8.74 5.66
CA MET A 33 -7.57 9.64 5.95
C MET A 33 -6.93 10.13 4.64
N ILE A 34 -6.48 11.38 4.63
CA ILE A 34 -5.60 11.94 3.61
C ILE A 34 -4.29 12.35 4.29
N PHE A 35 -3.16 11.96 3.73
CA PHE A 35 -1.87 12.58 4.00
C PHE A 35 -1.45 13.38 2.77
N ALA A 36 -0.92 14.58 2.95
CA ALA A 36 -0.43 15.41 1.87
C ALA A 36 0.93 16.03 2.22
N ASP A 37 1.86 15.94 1.30
CA ASP A 37 3.15 16.63 1.32
C ASP A 37 3.24 17.57 0.09
N PRO A 38 2.47 18.69 0.10
CA PRO A 38 2.37 19.57 -1.08
C PRO A 38 3.69 20.28 -1.37
N PRO A 39 3.87 20.86 -2.56
CA PRO A 39 5.02 21.68 -2.90
C PRO A 39 5.28 22.78 -1.86
N TYR A 40 6.56 23.03 -1.55
CA TYR A 40 6.96 24.05 -0.56
C TYR A 40 7.33 25.39 -1.20
N PHE A 41 7.35 25.48 -2.52
CA PHE A 41 7.67 26.67 -3.31
C PHE A 41 9.06 27.25 -2.99
N LEU A 42 10.04 26.36 -2.81
CA LEU A 42 11.40 26.71 -2.37
C LEU A 42 12.42 26.85 -3.51
N SER A 43 12.05 26.54 -4.75
CA SER A 43 12.97 26.49 -5.90
C SER A 43 13.30 27.89 -6.43
N SER A 44 14.04 28.64 -5.63
CA SER A 44 14.68 29.91 -6.04
C SER A 44 16.21 29.80 -6.12
N GLY A 45 16.76 28.61 -6.43
CA GLY A 45 18.22 28.42 -6.53
C GLY A 45 18.93 28.30 -5.17
N GLY A 46 18.27 27.80 -4.13
CA GLY A 46 18.87 27.59 -2.82
C GLY A 46 20.01 26.56 -2.83
N ILE A 47 20.98 26.75 -1.92
CA ILE A 47 22.11 25.85 -1.73
C ILE A 47 21.85 25.00 -0.47
N SER A 48 22.02 23.68 -0.56
CA SER A 48 21.96 22.76 0.57
C SER A 48 23.24 21.91 0.65
N VAL A 49 23.47 21.25 1.80
CA VAL A 49 24.56 20.29 1.95
C VAL A 49 24.01 18.88 2.10
N GLN A 50 24.43 17.98 1.22
CA GLN A 50 24.20 16.55 1.35
C GLN A 50 25.55 15.84 1.49
N SER A 51 25.71 15.08 2.58
CA SER A 51 26.93 14.30 2.85
C SER A 51 28.23 15.13 2.77
N GLY A 52 28.19 16.39 3.29
CA GLY A 52 29.35 17.29 3.30
C GLY A 52 29.65 18.00 1.97
N LYS A 53 28.84 17.80 0.93
CA LYS A 53 28.98 18.51 -0.36
C LYS A 53 27.89 19.54 -0.53
N VAL A 54 28.26 20.72 -1.01
CA VAL A 54 27.29 21.77 -1.41
C VAL A 54 26.58 21.31 -2.67
N VAL A 55 25.24 21.25 -2.62
CA VAL A 55 24.37 20.88 -3.76
C VAL A 55 23.39 22.02 -4.01
N CYS A 56 23.18 22.35 -5.27
CA CYS A 56 22.10 23.23 -5.68
C CYS A 56 20.78 22.49 -5.47
N VAL A 57 19.81 23.15 -4.83
CA VAL A 57 18.47 22.58 -4.59
C VAL A 57 17.56 23.09 -5.71
N ASP A 58 17.69 22.49 -6.89
CA ASP A 58 16.65 22.54 -7.89
C ASP A 58 15.78 21.31 -7.75
N LYS A 59 14.52 21.51 -7.35
CA LYS A 59 13.57 20.43 -7.13
C LYS A 59 12.63 20.22 -8.33
N GLY A 60 12.84 20.96 -9.40
CA GLY A 60 12.03 20.92 -10.61
C GLY A 60 10.96 22.03 -10.68
N ASP A 61 10.28 22.09 -11.84
CA ASP A 61 9.31 23.14 -12.17
C ASP A 61 8.10 23.20 -11.22
N TRP A 62 7.79 22.13 -10.52
CA TRP A 62 6.66 22.03 -9.59
C TRP A 62 6.86 22.76 -8.26
N ASP A 63 8.09 23.17 -7.91
CA ASP A 63 8.42 23.86 -6.64
C ASP A 63 8.93 25.31 -6.90
N LYS A 64 8.51 25.94 -8.00
CA LYS A 64 8.90 27.33 -8.34
C LYS A 64 8.40 28.32 -7.30
N CYS A 65 9.17 29.40 -7.09
CA CYS A 65 8.78 30.48 -6.21
C CYS A 65 7.53 31.19 -6.75
N MET A 66 6.50 31.29 -5.92
CA MET A 66 5.22 31.92 -6.22
C MET A 66 4.99 33.09 -5.25
N SER A 67 4.11 34.02 -5.62
CA SER A 67 3.61 35.04 -4.70
C SER A 67 2.79 34.40 -3.56
N GLN A 68 2.61 35.12 -2.46
CA GLN A 68 1.82 34.60 -1.35
C GLN A 68 0.35 34.38 -1.72
N GLU A 69 -0.17 35.19 -2.63
CA GLU A 69 -1.52 35.08 -3.18
C GLU A 69 -1.67 33.80 -3.99
N GLU A 70 -0.75 33.53 -4.91
CA GLU A 70 -0.73 32.30 -5.71
C GLU A 70 -0.60 31.03 -4.84
N ILE A 71 0.23 31.09 -3.78
CA ILE A 71 0.35 29.99 -2.80
C ILE A 71 -0.98 29.76 -2.08
N ASN A 72 -1.67 30.82 -1.69
CA ASN A 72 -2.98 30.70 -1.04
C ASN A 72 -4.04 30.12 -1.99
N GLU A 73 -4.10 30.58 -3.24
CA GLU A 73 -5.01 30.03 -4.25
C GLU A 73 -4.74 28.55 -4.52
N PHE A 74 -3.48 28.18 -4.69
CA PHE A 74 -3.09 26.78 -4.82
C PHE A 74 -3.55 25.95 -3.64
N ASN A 75 -3.30 26.42 -2.41
CA ASN A 75 -3.67 25.70 -1.19
C ASN A 75 -5.20 25.57 -1.02
N ILE A 76 -5.96 26.62 -1.30
CA ILE A 76 -7.44 26.57 -1.29
C ILE A 76 -7.94 25.53 -2.28
N LYS A 77 -7.38 25.49 -3.49
CA LYS A 77 -7.85 24.61 -4.56
C LYS A 77 -7.68 23.12 -4.18
N TRP A 78 -6.47 22.69 -3.84
CA TRP A 78 -6.25 21.28 -3.53
C TRP A 78 -6.89 20.85 -2.20
N LEU A 79 -6.92 21.72 -1.17
CA LEU A 79 -7.58 21.45 0.09
C LEU A 79 -9.10 21.30 -0.06
N SER A 80 -9.72 22.09 -0.94
CA SER A 80 -11.13 21.97 -1.28
C SER A 80 -11.43 20.61 -1.91
N LEU A 81 -10.64 20.18 -2.89
CA LEU A 81 -10.76 18.86 -3.51
C LEU A 81 -10.57 17.73 -2.48
N CYS A 82 -9.55 17.82 -1.65
CA CYS A 82 -9.33 16.84 -0.58
C CYS A 82 -10.52 16.77 0.40
N ARG A 83 -11.12 17.93 0.72
CA ARG A 83 -12.29 17.97 1.60
C ARG A 83 -13.47 17.20 1.04
N GLU A 84 -13.69 17.28 -0.27
CA GLU A 84 -14.71 16.49 -0.95
C GLU A 84 -14.42 14.99 -0.89
N LYS A 85 -13.14 14.59 -0.92
CA LYS A 85 -12.74 13.18 -0.89
C LYS A 85 -12.62 12.58 0.51
N LEU A 86 -12.75 13.36 1.58
CA LEU A 86 -12.79 12.84 2.95
C LEU A 86 -14.19 12.37 3.33
N LYS A 87 -14.27 11.25 4.06
CA LYS A 87 -15.45 10.87 4.84
C LYS A 87 -15.77 11.97 5.86
N ASP A 88 -17.01 12.03 6.33
CA ASP A 88 -17.41 13.08 7.29
C ASP A 88 -16.64 13.03 8.62
N ASN A 89 -16.27 11.82 9.05
CA ASN A 89 -15.41 11.56 10.20
C ASN A 89 -13.91 11.42 9.83
N GLY A 90 -13.55 11.68 8.58
CA GLY A 90 -12.20 11.58 8.06
C GLY A 90 -11.30 12.71 8.53
N THR A 91 -9.99 12.44 8.51
CA THR A 91 -8.95 13.41 8.90
C THR A 91 -7.93 13.63 7.79
N ILE A 92 -7.32 14.81 7.79
CA ILE A 92 -6.23 15.15 6.89
C ILE A 92 -4.99 15.51 7.71
N TRP A 93 -3.84 15.04 7.22
CA TRP A 93 -2.53 15.32 7.75
C TRP A 93 -1.69 15.98 6.67
N ILE A 94 -1.09 17.11 6.97
CA ILE A 94 -0.37 17.91 5.98
C ILE A 94 1.00 18.25 6.54
N SER A 95 2.06 17.82 5.84
CA SER A 95 3.41 18.21 6.19
C SER A 95 3.81 19.51 5.50
N GLY A 96 4.69 20.28 6.13
CA GLY A 96 5.20 21.51 5.57
C GLY A 96 6.30 22.13 6.38
N THR A 97 7.01 23.06 5.73
CA THR A 97 7.95 23.95 6.37
C THR A 97 7.28 25.30 6.65
N TYR A 98 7.98 26.20 7.32
CA TYR A 98 7.48 27.57 7.60
C TYR A 98 7.10 28.35 6.34
N HIS A 99 7.61 27.96 5.17
CA HIS A 99 7.29 28.64 3.90
C HIS A 99 5.84 28.47 3.45
N ASN A 100 5.23 27.33 3.76
CA ASN A 100 3.87 27.02 3.29
C ASN A 100 2.87 26.74 4.41
N ILE A 101 3.31 26.22 5.56
CA ILE A 101 2.43 25.66 6.58
C ILE A 101 1.43 26.69 7.15
N PHE A 102 1.79 27.96 7.24
CA PHE A 102 0.92 29.04 7.74
C PHE A 102 -0.21 29.35 6.75
N SER A 103 0.11 29.37 5.45
CA SER A 103 -0.90 29.47 4.40
C SER A 103 -1.87 28.31 4.45
N VAL A 104 -1.36 27.08 4.56
CA VAL A 104 -2.17 25.86 4.70
C VAL A 104 -3.11 25.95 5.90
N ALA A 105 -2.62 26.38 7.08
CA ALA A 105 -3.44 26.51 8.28
C ALA A 105 -4.59 27.51 8.10
N ASN A 106 -4.30 28.65 7.46
CA ASN A 106 -5.31 29.65 7.16
C ASN A 106 -6.36 29.13 6.18
N CYS A 107 -5.93 28.48 5.09
CA CYS A 107 -6.82 27.89 4.09
C CYS A 107 -7.71 26.78 4.68
N LEU A 108 -7.18 25.92 5.58
CA LEU A 108 -7.96 24.92 6.28
C LEU A 108 -9.10 25.54 7.07
N THR A 109 -8.83 26.64 7.78
CA THR A 109 -9.83 27.36 8.57
C THR A 109 -10.91 27.98 7.66
N GLN A 110 -10.51 28.61 6.55
CA GLN A 110 -11.44 29.18 5.58
C GLN A 110 -12.36 28.12 4.96
N LEU A 111 -11.85 26.91 4.70
CA LEU A 111 -12.60 25.80 4.15
C LEU A 111 -13.45 25.06 5.19
N GLY A 112 -13.44 25.49 6.46
CA GLY A 112 -14.24 24.89 7.53
C GLY A 112 -13.72 23.54 8.02
N TYR A 113 -12.43 23.28 7.91
CA TYR A 113 -11.79 22.21 8.65
C TYR A 113 -11.60 22.61 10.12
N LYS A 114 -11.58 21.62 11.01
CA LYS A 114 -11.19 21.83 12.41
C LYS A 114 -9.75 21.35 12.61
N ILE A 115 -8.82 22.24 12.80
CA ILE A 115 -7.44 21.89 13.18
C ILE A 115 -7.48 21.27 14.59
N LEU A 116 -6.86 20.11 14.74
CA LEU A 116 -6.75 19.34 15.98
C LEU A 116 -5.42 19.59 16.65
N ASN A 117 -4.32 19.46 15.89
CA ASN A 117 -2.96 19.73 16.36
C ASN A 117 -2.11 20.37 15.26
N VAL A 118 -1.13 21.13 15.66
CA VAL A 118 0.05 21.49 14.86
C VAL A 118 1.24 20.82 15.52
N ILE A 119 1.70 19.75 14.91
CA ILE A 119 2.77 18.92 15.45
C ILE A 119 4.11 19.43 14.96
N THR A 120 5.06 19.58 15.86
CA THR A 120 6.45 19.88 15.56
C THR A 120 7.23 18.56 15.43
N TRP A 121 7.59 18.20 14.21
CA TRP A 121 8.53 17.11 13.98
C TRP A 121 9.96 17.63 14.15
N ALA A 122 10.56 17.35 15.31
CA ALA A 122 11.95 17.66 15.63
C ALA A 122 12.86 16.56 15.12
N LYS A 123 13.64 16.87 14.08
CA LYS A 123 14.59 15.93 13.47
C LYS A 123 15.76 15.69 14.40
N THR A 124 16.07 14.43 14.68
CA THR A 124 17.22 14.10 15.56
C THR A 124 18.57 14.23 14.85
N ASN A 125 18.56 14.34 13.51
CA ASN A 125 19.75 14.46 12.65
C ASN A 125 19.57 15.56 11.59
N PRO A 126 19.34 16.83 11.98
CA PRO A 126 19.15 17.92 11.02
C PRO A 126 20.44 18.22 10.26
N PRO A 127 20.36 18.69 9.00
CA PRO A 127 21.53 19.19 8.29
C PRO A 127 22.08 20.47 8.94
N PRO A 128 23.40 20.68 8.91
CA PRO A 128 24.00 21.89 9.51
C PRO A 128 23.62 23.14 8.71
N ASN A 129 23.56 24.28 9.41
CA ASN A 129 23.41 25.59 8.78
C ASN A 129 24.79 26.11 8.32
N ILE A 130 24.98 26.19 7.00
CA ILE A 130 26.28 26.59 6.42
C ILE A 130 26.54 28.08 6.58
N SER A 131 25.49 28.90 6.55
CA SER A 131 25.63 30.36 6.62
C SER A 131 26.04 30.87 8.00
N CYS A 132 25.81 30.08 9.07
CA CYS A 132 26.05 30.43 10.47
C CYS A 132 25.46 31.77 10.89
N ARG A 133 24.40 32.24 10.21
CA ARG A 133 23.75 33.55 10.46
C ARG A 133 22.41 33.46 11.16
N TYR A 134 21.86 32.24 11.31
CA TYR A 134 20.61 31.95 12.00
C TYR A 134 20.64 30.54 12.58
N PHE A 135 19.64 30.20 13.37
CA PHE A 135 19.54 28.86 13.96
C PHE A 135 19.35 27.78 12.87
N THR A 136 19.94 26.61 13.08
CA THR A 136 19.74 25.45 12.20
C THR A 136 18.29 25.04 12.19
N TYR A 137 17.71 24.94 11.01
CA TYR A 137 16.35 24.39 10.83
C TYR A 137 16.35 22.90 11.14
N SER A 138 15.85 22.57 12.33
CA SER A 138 15.77 21.19 12.82
C SER A 138 14.35 20.64 12.87
N THR A 139 13.36 21.44 12.45
CA THR A 139 11.96 21.09 12.57
C THR A 139 11.22 21.22 11.24
N GLU A 140 10.22 20.36 11.05
CA GLU A 140 9.12 20.54 10.12
C GLU A 140 7.79 20.49 10.89
N PHE A 141 6.73 20.98 10.29
CA PHE A 141 5.41 21.02 10.90
C PHE A 141 4.47 20.03 10.22
N ILE A 142 3.54 19.48 11.03
CA ILE A 142 2.51 18.62 10.53
C ILE A 142 1.18 19.08 11.11
N ILE A 143 0.27 19.55 10.26
CA ILE A 143 -1.07 19.91 10.67
C ILE A 143 -1.96 18.67 10.62
N TRP A 144 -2.64 18.39 11.73
CA TRP A 144 -3.71 17.42 11.79
C TRP A 144 -5.05 18.12 11.90
N ALA A 145 -5.95 17.85 10.96
CA ALA A 145 -7.27 18.46 10.94
C ALA A 145 -8.35 17.43 10.61
N ARG A 146 -9.58 17.67 11.06
CA ARG A 146 -10.77 16.88 10.71
C ARG A 146 -11.71 17.69 9.82
N LYS A 147 -12.49 16.96 9.01
CA LYS A 147 -13.38 17.56 8.02
C LYS A 147 -14.50 18.40 8.65
N LYS A 148 -15.16 17.90 9.68
CA LYS A 148 -16.32 18.54 10.33
C LYS A 148 -16.09 18.71 11.82
N GLU A 149 -16.36 19.91 12.34
CA GLU A 149 -16.10 20.23 13.75
C GLU A 149 -16.91 19.37 14.74
N LYS A 150 -18.15 19.04 14.41
CA LYS A 150 -19.04 18.31 15.32
C LYS A 150 -19.07 16.79 15.10
N VAL A 151 -18.36 16.27 14.12
CA VAL A 151 -18.30 14.84 13.85
C VAL A 151 -17.05 14.25 14.48
N PRO A 152 -17.16 13.28 15.41
CA PRO A 152 -16.01 12.62 16.01
C PRO A 152 -15.19 11.91 14.93
N HIS A 153 -13.89 12.12 14.98
CA HIS A 153 -12.92 11.39 14.16
C HIS A 153 -12.36 10.20 14.94
N TYR A 154 -11.73 9.26 14.23
CA TYR A 154 -11.01 8.17 14.89
C TYR A 154 -9.64 8.65 15.38
N TYR A 155 -9.33 8.36 16.64
CA TYR A 155 -8.01 8.52 17.25
C TYR A 155 -7.71 7.32 18.13
N ASN A 156 -6.58 6.66 17.89
CA ASN A 156 -6.17 5.51 18.69
C ASN A 156 -5.34 5.95 19.90
N TYR A 157 -6.04 6.55 20.87
CA TYR A 157 -5.43 7.13 22.06
C TYR A 157 -4.60 6.11 22.86
N GLU A 158 -5.16 4.92 23.11
CA GLU A 158 -4.49 3.90 23.93
C GLU A 158 -3.21 3.38 23.25
N LEU A 159 -3.24 3.18 21.94
CA LEU A 159 -2.04 2.81 21.20
C LEU A 159 -0.99 3.93 21.23
N MET A 160 -1.39 5.18 21.02
CA MET A 160 -0.46 6.32 21.06
C MET A 160 0.17 6.48 22.43
N LYS A 161 -0.58 6.27 23.49
CA LYS A 161 -0.09 6.25 24.86
C LYS A 161 0.90 5.09 25.09
N HIS A 162 0.55 3.88 24.65
CA HIS A 162 1.40 2.70 24.79
C HIS A 162 2.76 2.85 24.09
N ILE A 163 2.79 3.30 22.83
CA ILE A 163 4.06 3.51 22.12
C ILE A 163 4.88 4.68 22.68
N ASN A 164 4.28 5.52 23.48
CA ASN A 164 4.94 6.62 24.21
C ASN A 164 5.19 6.27 25.70
N ASP A 165 5.51 5.00 25.97
CA ASP A 165 5.88 4.49 27.30
C ASP A 165 4.79 4.79 28.36
N ASP A 166 3.53 4.51 27.98
CA ASP A 166 2.29 4.69 28.77
C ASP A 166 2.00 6.14 29.23
N LYS A 167 2.64 7.11 28.57
CA LYS A 167 2.36 8.54 28.76
C LYS A 167 1.60 9.11 27.57
N GLN A 168 0.78 10.14 27.83
CA GLN A 168 0.13 10.89 26.75
C GLN A 168 1.17 11.36 25.72
N MET A 169 0.92 11.08 24.44
CA MET A 169 1.77 11.59 23.38
C MET A 169 1.51 13.09 23.17
N THR A 170 2.58 13.85 23.10
CA THR A 170 2.52 15.30 22.87
C THR A 170 2.63 15.65 21.39
N ASP A 171 2.51 16.93 21.09
CA ASP A 171 2.64 17.50 19.73
C ASP A 171 4.08 17.82 19.32
N VAL A 172 5.07 17.42 20.11
CA VAL A 172 6.50 17.48 19.73
C VAL A 172 7.02 16.05 19.52
N TRP A 173 7.26 15.69 18.26
CA TRP A 173 7.75 14.37 17.89
C TRP A 173 9.24 14.40 17.55
N ARG A 174 10.04 13.68 18.32
CA ARG A 174 11.46 13.50 18.07
C ARG A 174 11.67 12.25 17.25
N LEU A 175 11.78 12.42 15.94
CA LEU A 175 11.99 11.32 14.99
C LEU A 175 13.14 11.65 14.04
N PRO A 176 13.92 10.65 13.62
CA PRO A 176 14.97 10.87 12.64
C PRO A 176 14.36 11.29 11.28
N ALA A 177 15.15 11.97 10.49
CA ALA A 177 14.92 12.05 9.05
C ALA A 177 15.07 10.64 8.44
N ILE A 178 14.84 10.53 7.12
CA ILE A 178 14.91 9.26 6.41
C ILE A 178 16.21 8.50 6.70
N ALA A 179 16.08 7.22 7.04
CA ALA A 179 17.21 6.33 7.29
C ALA A 179 17.79 5.75 5.97
N PRO A 180 19.07 5.38 5.93
CA PRO A 180 19.68 4.78 4.72
C PRO A 180 18.96 3.55 4.20
N TRP A 181 18.46 2.68 5.08
CA TRP A 181 17.71 1.47 4.71
C TRP A 181 16.35 1.72 4.04
N GLU A 182 15.83 2.94 4.13
CA GLU A 182 14.60 3.36 3.47
C GLU A 182 14.84 3.86 2.03
N LYS A 183 16.10 4.00 1.61
CA LYS A 183 16.51 4.56 0.31
C LYS A 183 16.95 3.49 -0.68
N THR A 184 16.38 2.32 -0.62
CA THR A 184 16.81 1.15 -1.41
C THR A 184 16.68 1.35 -2.91
N CYS A 185 15.56 1.87 -3.36
CA CYS A 185 15.25 2.06 -4.78
C CYS A 185 15.42 3.51 -5.27
N THR A 186 15.87 4.48 -4.42
CA THR A 186 15.58 5.86 -4.78
C THR A 186 16.58 6.92 -4.39
N LYS A 187 16.65 7.95 -5.26
CA LYS A 187 17.24 9.26 -4.96
C LYS A 187 16.16 10.35 -4.82
N HIS A 188 14.96 10.03 -4.33
CA HIS A 188 13.93 11.06 -4.17
C HIS A 188 14.40 12.12 -3.16
N PRO A 189 14.43 13.40 -3.51
CA PRO A 189 15.11 14.44 -2.71
C PRO A 189 14.37 14.73 -1.38
N THR A 190 13.05 14.54 -1.33
CA THR A 190 12.20 14.93 -0.18
C THR A 190 11.39 13.78 0.40
N GLN A 191 11.87 12.54 0.27
CA GLN A 191 11.18 11.38 0.83
C GLN A 191 10.98 11.53 2.35
N LYS A 192 9.75 11.33 2.83
CA LYS A 192 9.43 11.33 4.26
C LYS A 192 9.82 9.99 4.90
N PRO A 193 10.19 9.96 6.20
CA PRO A 193 10.55 8.71 6.89
C PRO A 193 9.31 7.86 7.20
N LEU A 194 9.45 6.55 7.08
CA LEU A 194 8.40 5.58 7.40
C LEU A 194 7.96 5.64 8.86
N SER A 195 8.86 5.96 9.78
CA SER A 195 8.54 6.13 11.21
C SER A 195 7.49 7.22 11.44
N LEU A 196 7.57 8.34 10.71
CA LEU A 196 6.61 9.43 10.77
C LEU A 196 5.24 9.01 10.25
N LEU A 197 5.21 8.44 9.02
CA LEU A 197 3.96 8.05 8.37
C LEU A 197 3.29 6.90 9.10
N SER A 198 4.04 5.94 9.62
CA SER A 198 3.50 4.84 10.42
C SER A 198 2.79 5.34 11.69
N ARG A 199 3.39 6.30 12.40
CA ARG A 199 2.75 6.92 13.58
C ARG A 199 1.44 7.61 13.22
N ILE A 200 1.44 8.43 12.17
CA ILE A 200 0.26 9.13 11.65
C ILE A 200 -0.87 8.14 11.33
N ILE A 201 -0.55 7.10 10.57
CA ILE A 201 -1.52 6.09 10.13
C ILE A 201 -2.07 5.30 11.31
N MET A 202 -1.23 4.86 12.24
CA MET A 202 -1.67 4.17 13.46
C MET A 202 -2.55 5.03 14.34
N ALA A 203 -2.25 6.33 14.44
CA ALA A 203 -3.02 7.27 15.24
C ALA A 203 -4.45 7.47 14.71
N SER A 204 -4.63 7.57 13.40
CA SER A 204 -5.85 8.10 12.80
C SER A 204 -6.63 7.15 11.91
N THR A 205 -6.23 5.87 11.80
CA THR A 205 -6.91 4.88 10.97
C THR A 205 -7.02 3.51 11.62
N LYS A 206 -8.08 2.77 11.28
CA LYS A 206 -8.21 1.34 11.60
C LYS A 206 -7.60 0.48 10.48
N PRO A 207 -7.22 -0.80 10.75
CA PRO A 207 -6.91 -1.76 9.68
C PRO A 207 -8.01 -1.78 8.61
N GLY A 208 -7.62 -1.91 7.34
CA GLY A 208 -8.53 -1.87 6.21
C GLY A 208 -8.98 -0.48 5.75
N ALA A 209 -8.67 0.59 6.49
CA ALA A 209 -9.02 1.96 6.09
C ALA A 209 -8.36 2.37 4.76
N TRP A 210 -9.03 3.22 4.00
CA TRP A 210 -8.48 3.83 2.79
C TRP A 210 -7.75 5.14 3.08
N VAL A 211 -6.51 5.21 2.66
CA VAL A 211 -5.63 6.37 2.75
C VAL A 211 -5.40 6.94 1.35
N LEU A 212 -5.55 8.25 1.19
CA LEU A 212 -5.23 8.99 -0.03
C LEU A 212 -3.97 9.83 0.20
N ASP A 213 -3.09 9.86 -0.79
CA ASP A 213 -2.01 10.85 -0.89
C ASP A 213 -2.08 11.53 -2.27
N PRO A 214 -2.51 12.80 -2.33
CA PRO A 214 -2.65 13.53 -3.60
C PRO A 214 -1.31 14.02 -4.16
N PHE A 215 -0.21 13.89 -3.42
CA PHE A 215 1.14 14.28 -3.79
C PHE A 215 2.11 13.15 -3.43
N ALA A 216 1.88 11.96 -4.02
CA ALA A 216 2.42 10.72 -3.53
C ALA A 216 3.95 10.62 -3.55
N GLY A 217 4.62 11.32 -4.47
CA GLY A 217 6.07 11.25 -4.64
C GLY A 217 6.54 9.80 -4.76
N SER A 218 7.43 9.40 -3.87
CA SER A 218 7.89 8.01 -3.75
C SER A 218 6.97 7.10 -2.94
N SER A 219 5.74 7.54 -2.65
CA SER A 219 4.66 6.84 -1.94
C SER A 219 5.04 6.26 -0.57
N THR A 220 5.81 6.98 0.24
CA THR A 220 6.10 6.53 1.61
C THR A 220 4.82 6.32 2.42
N THR A 221 3.80 7.17 2.19
CA THR A 221 2.46 7.03 2.78
C THR A 221 1.83 5.67 2.44
N GLY A 222 1.89 5.25 1.18
CA GLY A 222 1.36 3.97 0.71
C GLY A 222 2.10 2.78 1.28
N ILE A 223 3.44 2.85 1.32
CA ILE A 223 4.27 1.80 1.94
C ILE A 223 3.91 1.66 3.43
N ALA A 224 3.85 2.77 4.17
CA ALA A 224 3.46 2.75 5.59
C ALA A 224 2.03 2.20 5.80
N ALA A 225 1.09 2.58 4.92
CA ALA A 225 -0.28 2.08 4.95
C ALA A 225 -0.33 0.55 4.79
N ASN A 226 0.36 0.00 3.78
CA ASN A 226 0.38 -1.45 3.54
C ASN A 226 1.11 -2.22 4.64
N LEU A 227 2.22 -1.72 5.18
CA LEU A 227 2.91 -2.32 6.33
C LEU A 227 1.99 -2.47 7.55
N LEU A 228 0.97 -1.62 7.65
CA LEU A 228 0.01 -1.57 8.73
C LEU A 228 -1.37 -2.16 8.38
N GLY A 229 -1.53 -2.80 7.21
CA GLY A 229 -2.80 -3.40 6.78
C GLY A 229 -3.87 -2.38 6.39
N ARG A 230 -3.47 -1.20 5.92
CA ARG A 230 -4.36 -0.17 5.33
C ARG A 230 -4.23 -0.19 3.82
N ARG A 231 -5.25 0.33 3.15
CA ARG A 231 -5.32 0.45 1.68
C ARG A 231 -4.92 1.84 1.24
N PHE A 232 -4.37 1.97 0.06
CA PHE A 232 -3.78 3.22 -0.41
C PHE A 232 -4.20 3.56 -1.83
N LEU A 233 -4.45 4.84 -2.06
CA LEU A 233 -4.46 5.47 -3.38
C LEU A 233 -3.48 6.65 -3.36
N GLY A 234 -2.53 6.66 -4.29
CA GLY A 234 -1.63 7.78 -4.52
C GLY A 234 -1.87 8.43 -5.87
N ILE A 235 -1.63 9.73 -5.96
CA ILE A 235 -1.57 10.46 -7.22
C ILE A 235 -0.18 11.07 -7.33
N GLU A 236 0.51 10.84 -8.46
CA GLU A 236 1.83 11.38 -8.72
C GLU A 236 1.90 11.93 -10.16
N GLN A 237 2.35 13.16 -10.26
CA GLN A 237 2.44 13.87 -11.54
C GLN A 237 3.71 13.53 -12.31
N ASP A 238 4.81 13.29 -11.61
CA ASP A 238 6.10 12.96 -12.21
C ASP A 238 6.18 11.45 -12.46
N GLU A 239 6.38 11.06 -13.73
CA GLU A 239 6.45 9.66 -14.12
C GLU A 239 7.63 8.91 -13.49
N GLU A 240 8.77 9.59 -13.30
CA GLU A 240 9.94 8.96 -12.66
C GLU A 240 9.66 8.67 -11.18
N PHE A 241 8.97 9.58 -10.48
CA PHE A 241 8.54 9.33 -9.11
C PHE A 241 7.45 8.25 -9.04
N ALA A 242 6.57 8.18 -10.03
CA ALA A 242 5.59 7.08 -10.13
C ALA A 242 6.29 5.72 -10.33
N LYS A 243 7.32 5.63 -11.16
CA LYS A 243 8.15 4.42 -11.33
C LYS A 243 8.87 4.02 -10.02
N ILE A 244 9.40 5.00 -9.31
CA ILE A 244 10.03 4.82 -8.01
C ILE A 244 9.00 4.28 -7.00
N SER A 245 7.82 4.88 -6.95
CA SER A 245 6.70 4.46 -6.10
C SER A 245 6.33 2.99 -6.33
N LYS A 246 6.18 2.59 -7.61
CA LYS A 246 5.95 1.21 -8.02
C LYS A 246 7.06 0.28 -7.50
N ALA A 247 8.32 0.60 -7.79
CA ALA A 247 9.46 -0.24 -7.37
C ALA A 247 9.53 -0.43 -5.85
N ARG A 248 9.28 0.62 -5.07
CA ARG A 248 9.23 0.54 -3.59
C ARG A 248 8.08 -0.33 -3.10
N ARG A 249 6.92 -0.29 -3.78
CA ARG A 249 5.80 -1.16 -3.41
C ARG A 249 6.09 -2.61 -3.73
N GLU A 250 6.68 -2.90 -4.89
CA GLU A 250 7.10 -4.25 -5.30
C GLU A 250 8.17 -4.82 -4.36
N GLU A 251 9.07 -3.98 -3.83
CA GLU A 251 10.10 -4.40 -2.87
C GLU A 251 9.50 -5.01 -1.59
N ILE A 252 8.39 -4.48 -1.09
CA ILE A 252 7.72 -5.03 0.10
C ILE A 252 6.79 -6.22 -0.19
N GLU A 253 6.70 -6.70 -1.42
CA GLU A 253 6.06 -7.99 -1.74
C GLU A 253 6.91 -9.16 -1.26
N ASP A 254 8.22 -9.00 -1.17
CA ASP A 254 9.08 -9.97 -0.51
C ASP A 254 8.84 -9.99 1.01
N ILE A 255 8.46 -11.17 1.51
CA ILE A 255 8.10 -11.36 2.94
C ILE A 255 9.25 -10.97 3.88
N LYS A 256 10.50 -11.21 3.50
CA LYS A 256 11.67 -10.90 4.34
C LYS A 256 11.87 -9.39 4.40
N THR A 257 11.75 -8.71 3.27
CA THR A 257 11.82 -7.26 3.17
C THR A 257 10.69 -6.61 3.96
N PHE A 258 9.44 -7.07 3.77
CA PHE A 258 8.28 -6.61 4.54
C PHE A 258 8.49 -6.74 6.06
N ALA A 259 8.95 -7.90 6.52
CA ALA A 259 9.24 -8.14 7.93
C ALA A 259 10.39 -7.26 8.45
N THR A 260 11.42 -7.00 7.62
CA THR A 260 12.54 -6.15 7.95
C THR A 260 12.12 -4.70 8.10
N TYR A 261 11.29 -4.19 7.19
CA TYR A 261 10.74 -2.84 7.29
C TYR A 261 9.94 -2.66 8.60
N LYS A 262 9.05 -3.59 8.92
CA LYS A 262 8.28 -3.55 10.18
C LYS A 262 9.16 -3.58 11.43
N ARG A 263 10.25 -4.37 11.40
CA ARG A 263 11.18 -4.47 12.54
C ARG A 263 12.03 -3.20 12.72
N ASN A 264 12.30 -2.48 11.65
CA ASN A 264 13.11 -1.26 11.68
C ASN A 264 12.33 0.00 12.10
N ILE A 265 11.01 -0.08 12.25
CA ILE A 265 10.15 1.03 12.68
C ILE A 265 9.81 0.84 14.17
N PRO A 266 10.39 1.66 15.10
CA PRO A 266 10.25 1.46 16.54
C PRO A 266 8.80 1.43 17.01
N ASP A 267 7.96 2.32 16.50
CA ASP A 267 6.55 2.39 16.90
C ASP A 267 5.77 1.12 16.50
N ILE A 268 6.08 0.52 15.35
CA ILE A 268 5.49 -0.76 14.93
C ILE A 268 5.93 -1.89 15.86
N VAL A 269 7.19 -1.89 16.26
CA VAL A 269 7.72 -2.89 17.20
C VAL A 269 7.03 -2.79 18.56
N LYS A 270 6.90 -1.56 19.11
CA LYS A 270 6.16 -1.33 20.36
C LYS A 270 4.69 -1.74 20.22
N ALA A 271 4.04 -1.37 19.13
CA ALA A 271 2.64 -1.66 18.87
C ALA A 271 2.30 -3.17 18.78
N LYS A 272 3.23 -4.03 18.37
CA LYS A 272 3.04 -5.49 18.36
C LYS A 272 2.82 -6.11 19.75
N ASN A 273 3.26 -5.44 20.80
CA ASN A 273 3.14 -5.89 22.17
C ASN A 273 1.78 -5.53 22.79
N THR A 274 0.88 -4.90 22.06
CA THR A 274 -0.49 -4.63 22.50
C THR A 274 -1.40 -5.84 22.28
N GLN A 275 -2.44 -5.98 23.10
CA GLN A 275 -3.47 -7.03 22.93
C GLN A 275 -4.38 -6.75 21.72
N THR A 276 -4.36 -5.54 21.19
CA THR A 276 -5.20 -5.13 20.05
C THR A 276 -4.48 -5.39 18.74
N ASP A 277 -5.07 -6.21 17.88
CA ASP A 277 -4.58 -6.38 16.52
C ASP A 277 -4.80 -5.10 15.71
N ILE A 278 -3.71 -4.38 15.47
CA ILE A 278 -3.69 -3.12 14.71
C ILE A 278 -3.24 -3.31 13.26
N PHE A 279 -2.94 -4.55 12.87
CA PHE A 279 -2.36 -4.87 11.56
C PHE A 279 -3.34 -5.60 10.65
N THR A 280 -4.30 -6.32 11.19
CA THR A 280 -5.19 -7.18 10.41
C THR A 280 -6.57 -6.55 10.27
N CYS A 281 -7.05 -6.41 9.04
CA CYS A 281 -8.45 -6.13 8.78
C CYS A 281 -9.26 -7.42 9.00
N LYS A 282 -10.23 -7.39 9.91
CA LYS A 282 -11.10 -8.54 10.18
C LYS A 282 -12.17 -8.75 9.10
N GLU A 283 -12.44 -7.72 8.31
CA GLU A 283 -13.36 -7.78 7.19
C GLU A 283 -12.62 -8.20 5.92
N PRO A 284 -13.21 -9.05 5.08
CA PRO A 284 -12.61 -9.38 3.81
C PRO A 284 -12.45 -8.10 2.97
N ILE A 285 -11.23 -7.87 2.46
CA ILE A 285 -10.91 -6.73 1.59
C ILE A 285 -11.53 -7.05 0.21
N ILE A 286 -12.79 -6.71 0.01
CA ILE A 286 -13.51 -6.99 -1.24
C ILE A 286 -13.74 -5.72 -2.08
N GLU A 287 -13.54 -4.53 -1.52
CA GLU A 287 -13.82 -3.32 -2.27
C GLU A 287 -12.58 -2.85 -3.07
N GLN A 288 -12.63 -3.14 -4.35
CA GLN A 288 -11.84 -2.41 -5.34
C GLN A 288 -12.34 -0.96 -5.40
N LEU A 289 -11.48 -0.04 -5.82
CA LEU A 289 -11.92 1.33 -6.03
C LEU A 289 -12.84 1.38 -7.26
N PRO A 290 -14.13 1.71 -7.10
CA PRO A 290 -15.14 1.51 -8.15
C PRO A 290 -14.97 2.42 -9.37
N PHE A 291 -14.07 3.40 -9.29
CA PHE A 291 -13.76 4.35 -10.37
C PHE A 291 -12.48 3.98 -11.13
N LEU A 292 -11.70 3.02 -10.64
CA LEU A 292 -10.60 2.49 -11.41
C LEU A 292 -11.15 1.46 -12.40
N ASN A 293 -10.72 1.55 -13.64
CA ASN A 293 -10.92 0.44 -14.54
C ASN A 293 -10.31 -0.80 -13.88
N ASP A 294 -11.16 -1.78 -13.66
CA ASP A 294 -10.77 -3.14 -13.90
C ASP A 294 -10.68 -3.30 -15.43
N ASP A 295 -9.76 -2.55 -16.07
CA ASP A 295 -9.11 -3.24 -17.16
C ASP A 295 -8.71 -4.55 -16.51
N PRO A 296 -9.21 -5.68 -16.97
CA PRO A 296 -8.50 -6.88 -16.66
C PRO A 296 -7.07 -6.45 -17.00
N VAL A 297 -6.19 -6.34 -16.00
CA VAL A 297 -4.79 -6.65 -16.29
C VAL A 297 -4.99 -7.86 -17.11
N ASP A 298 -4.90 -7.72 -18.44
CA ASP A 298 -5.24 -8.74 -19.38
C ASP A 298 -4.70 -9.97 -18.77
N SER A 299 -5.58 -10.89 -18.57
CA SER A 299 -5.26 -12.16 -17.99
C SER A 299 -5.49 -12.26 -16.47
N LYS A 300 -6.53 -12.95 -16.15
CA LYS A 300 -6.52 -13.95 -15.11
C LYS A 300 -5.44 -14.97 -15.53
N ASP A 301 -4.17 -14.57 -15.50
CA ASP A 301 -3.03 -15.29 -16.08
C ASP A 301 -2.18 -15.94 -15.00
N ASP A 302 -2.60 -15.84 -13.73
CA ASP A 302 -1.97 -16.61 -12.69
C ASP A 302 -2.44 -18.07 -12.80
N VAL A 303 -1.47 -18.95 -12.96
CA VAL A 303 -1.70 -20.39 -13.00
C VAL A 303 -1.53 -20.94 -11.59
N LEU A 304 -2.63 -21.41 -11.01
CA LEU A 304 -2.55 -22.19 -9.77
C LEU A 304 -2.05 -23.59 -10.11
N MET A 305 -0.85 -23.87 -9.63
CA MET A 305 -0.23 -25.16 -9.81
C MET A 305 -0.68 -26.13 -8.72
N TYR A 306 -1.29 -27.22 -9.15
CA TYR A 306 -1.70 -28.29 -8.26
C TYR A 306 -1.07 -29.62 -8.67
N ALA A 307 -0.21 -30.16 -7.81
CA ALA A 307 0.38 -31.48 -8.04
C ALA A 307 -0.58 -32.59 -7.59
N VAL A 308 -1.01 -33.43 -8.50
CA VAL A 308 -1.85 -34.58 -8.20
C VAL A 308 -0.98 -35.78 -7.85
N GLY A 309 -0.94 -36.11 -6.57
CA GLY A 309 -0.81 -37.42 -5.98
C GLY A 309 0.39 -38.31 -6.23
N SER A 310 0.63 -39.15 -5.21
CA SER A 310 1.50 -40.32 -5.16
C SER A 310 1.06 -41.41 -6.19
N PRO A 311 2.00 -42.18 -6.72
CA PRO A 311 1.70 -43.28 -7.70
C PRO A 311 0.78 -44.38 -7.18
N HIS A 312 0.45 -44.39 -5.89
CA HIS A 312 -0.39 -45.40 -5.24
C HIS A 312 -1.84 -44.95 -4.98
N ARG A 313 -2.21 -43.72 -5.30
CA ARG A 313 -3.61 -43.27 -5.24
C ARG A 313 -4.15 -43.11 -6.66
N GLN A 314 -5.15 -43.93 -6.95
CA GLN A 314 -5.86 -44.00 -8.22
C GLN A 314 -6.19 -42.65 -8.82
N LYS A 315 -6.11 -42.58 -10.16
CA LYS A 315 -6.61 -41.55 -11.06
C LYS A 315 -7.74 -40.74 -10.42
N THR A 316 -7.45 -39.57 -9.88
CA THR A 316 -8.49 -38.62 -9.60
C THR A 316 -8.69 -37.81 -10.88
N GLU A 317 -9.73 -38.20 -11.62
CA GLU A 317 -10.20 -37.38 -12.74
C GLU A 317 -10.57 -35.98 -12.28
N PRO A 318 -10.32 -34.97 -13.08
CA PRO A 318 -10.77 -33.62 -12.79
C PRO A 318 -12.29 -33.60 -12.60
N VAL A 319 -12.76 -33.17 -11.46
CA VAL A 319 -14.20 -33.21 -11.09
C VAL A 319 -14.93 -31.91 -11.36
N GLY A 320 -14.24 -30.88 -11.85
CA GLY A 320 -14.83 -29.60 -12.19
C GLY A 320 -15.08 -28.64 -11.03
N LYS A 321 -15.18 -29.13 -9.80
CA LYS A 321 -15.36 -28.31 -8.57
C LYS A 321 -14.39 -28.77 -7.49
N LEU A 322 -13.52 -27.89 -7.05
CA LEU A 322 -12.43 -28.20 -6.14
C LEU A 322 -12.41 -27.25 -4.94
N ALA A 323 -12.33 -27.79 -3.74
CA ALA A 323 -12.07 -27.06 -2.50
C ALA A 323 -10.66 -27.41 -2.01
N LEU A 324 -9.70 -26.51 -2.22
CA LEU A 324 -8.31 -26.67 -1.80
C LEU A 324 -8.10 -26.15 -0.40
N GLY A 325 -7.71 -27.03 0.53
CA GLY A 325 -7.35 -26.65 1.89
C GLY A 325 -6.11 -25.76 1.92
N ILE A 326 -6.20 -24.65 2.63
CA ILE A 326 -5.15 -23.66 2.79
C ILE A 326 -4.58 -23.78 4.19
N LYS A 327 -3.28 -24.04 4.32
CA LYS A 327 -2.56 -23.91 5.59
C LYS A 327 -2.17 -22.46 5.81
N ASP A 328 -2.16 -22.04 7.09
CA ASP A 328 -1.68 -20.72 7.48
C ASP A 328 -0.29 -20.46 6.88
N GLY A 329 -0.15 -19.37 6.18
CA GLY A 329 1.08 -18.96 5.47
C GLY A 329 1.18 -19.36 4.00
N THR A 330 0.28 -20.17 3.44
CA THR A 330 0.41 -20.69 2.07
C THR A 330 -0.06 -19.71 0.99
N LEU A 331 -0.95 -18.76 1.31
CA LEU A 331 -1.53 -17.81 0.35
C LEU A 331 -1.28 -16.34 0.72
N TYR A 332 -0.25 -16.03 1.51
CA TYR A 332 -0.02 -14.65 1.97
C TYR A 332 0.25 -13.64 0.87
N ASN A 333 0.66 -14.08 -0.32
CA ASN A 333 0.99 -13.21 -1.45
C ASN A 333 0.25 -13.57 -2.75
N ILE A 334 -0.82 -14.35 -2.66
CA ILE A 334 -1.56 -14.77 -3.86
C ILE A 334 -2.83 -13.95 -3.97
N ASN A 335 -2.94 -13.16 -5.03
CA ASN A 335 -4.22 -12.59 -5.41
C ASN A 335 -5.09 -13.67 -6.03
N ILE A 336 -5.98 -14.26 -5.22
CA ILE A 336 -6.87 -15.32 -5.64
C ILE A 336 -7.77 -14.91 -6.83
N ASN A 337 -8.02 -13.63 -7.02
CA ASN A 337 -8.85 -13.12 -8.12
C ASN A 337 -8.12 -13.17 -9.48
N ASN A 338 -6.79 -13.22 -9.47
CA ASN A 338 -5.97 -13.35 -10.67
C ASN A 338 -5.77 -14.81 -11.09
N ILE A 339 -6.19 -15.78 -10.30
CA ILE A 339 -6.10 -17.19 -10.66
C ILE A 339 -7.06 -17.46 -11.80
N GLY A 340 -6.53 -17.52 -13.03
CA GLY A 340 -7.29 -17.78 -14.25
C GLY A 340 -7.26 -19.25 -14.66
N TYR A 341 -6.24 -19.98 -14.21
CA TYR A 341 -6.02 -21.37 -14.59
C TYR A 341 -5.67 -22.22 -13.38
N ILE A 342 -6.08 -23.48 -13.42
CA ILE A 342 -5.57 -24.53 -12.56
C ILE A 342 -4.82 -25.53 -13.43
N MET A 343 -3.60 -25.90 -13.02
CA MET A 343 -2.79 -26.88 -13.72
C MET A 343 -2.62 -28.14 -12.89
N PHE A 344 -3.01 -29.27 -13.45
CA PHE A 344 -2.82 -30.59 -12.82
C PHE A 344 -1.54 -31.21 -13.35
N HIS A 345 -0.55 -31.36 -12.47
CA HIS A 345 0.70 -32.04 -12.77
C HIS A 345 0.72 -33.43 -12.13
N TYR A 346 0.93 -34.45 -12.94
CA TYR A 346 1.01 -35.83 -12.47
C TYR A 346 2.46 -36.19 -12.17
N TRP A 347 2.74 -36.56 -10.94
CA TRP A 347 4.05 -37.08 -10.54
C TRP A 347 4.44 -38.29 -11.39
N LYS A 348 5.56 -38.27 -12.06
CA LYS A 348 6.08 -39.24 -13.06
C LYS A 348 5.67 -39.05 -14.51
N ASN A 349 4.72 -38.20 -14.83
CA ASN A 349 4.48 -37.82 -16.20
C ASN A 349 5.03 -36.43 -16.43
N GLU A 350 5.83 -36.23 -17.44
CA GLU A 350 6.32 -34.91 -17.86
C GLU A 350 5.19 -34.06 -18.49
N LYS A 351 3.94 -34.37 -18.14
CA LYS A 351 2.75 -33.69 -18.70
C LYS A 351 1.97 -33.02 -17.55
N ALA A 352 1.69 -31.75 -17.74
CA ALA A 352 0.71 -31.02 -16.94
C ALA A 352 -0.47 -30.62 -17.84
N THR A 353 -1.67 -30.61 -17.26
CA THR A 353 -2.87 -30.26 -18.03
C THR A 353 -3.48 -29.03 -17.41
N PRO A 354 -3.52 -27.87 -18.12
CA PRO A 354 -4.15 -26.66 -17.66
C PRO A 354 -5.67 -26.69 -17.90
N TYR A 355 -6.42 -26.10 -17.00
CA TYR A 355 -7.87 -25.84 -17.14
C TYR A 355 -8.17 -24.40 -16.76
N ARG A 356 -9.01 -23.73 -17.54
CA ARG A 356 -9.45 -22.37 -17.23
C ARG A 356 -10.44 -22.37 -16.07
N ILE A 357 -10.24 -21.50 -15.11
CA ILE A 357 -11.17 -21.26 -13.99
C ILE A 357 -12.41 -20.54 -14.53
N THR A 358 -13.59 -21.01 -14.16
CA THR A 358 -14.89 -20.52 -14.66
C THR A 358 -15.66 -19.71 -13.61
N ASN A 359 -15.27 -19.79 -12.34
CA ASN A 359 -15.85 -18.99 -11.28
C ASN A 359 -14.90 -17.87 -10.83
N ASN A 360 -15.37 -17.01 -9.93
CA ASN A 360 -14.49 -16.14 -9.17
C ASN A 360 -14.00 -16.92 -7.94
N PRO A 361 -12.68 -17.22 -7.85
CA PRO A 361 -12.12 -17.92 -6.70
C PRO A 361 -12.43 -17.21 -5.39
N ARG A 362 -12.79 -17.96 -4.36
CA ARG A 362 -13.08 -17.40 -3.02
C ARG A 362 -12.63 -18.33 -1.91
N ILE A 363 -12.29 -17.76 -0.77
CA ILE A 363 -11.89 -18.51 0.41
C ILE A 363 -13.09 -18.62 1.35
N VAL A 364 -13.36 -19.85 1.80
CA VAL A 364 -14.45 -20.15 2.74
C VAL A 364 -13.92 -20.96 3.92
N SER A 365 -14.71 -21.01 5.00
CA SER A 365 -14.47 -21.98 6.08
C SER A 365 -14.93 -23.38 5.67
N LYS A 366 -14.49 -24.42 6.39
CA LYS A 366 -14.83 -25.81 6.05
C LYS A 366 -16.34 -26.06 6.02
N GLN A 367 -17.07 -25.43 6.91
CA GLN A 367 -18.55 -25.56 7.03
C GLN A 367 -19.32 -24.85 5.93
N ASP A 368 -18.69 -23.90 5.24
CA ASP A 368 -19.30 -23.09 4.20
C ASP A 368 -18.96 -23.60 2.76
N ILE A 369 -18.34 -24.79 2.66
CA ILE A 369 -18.09 -25.43 1.38
C ILE A 369 -19.40 -25.95 0.80
N PRO A 370 -19.84 -25.47 -0.39
CA PRO A 370 -21.08 -25.96 -0.99
C PRO A 370 -21.00 -27.46 -1.39
N ASP A 371 -22.15 -28.10 -1.48
CA ASP A 371 -22.23 -29.47 -1.96
C ASP A 371 -21.64 -29.63 -3.38
N GLY A 372 -21.04 -30.77 -3.63
CA GLY A 372 -20.45 -31.12 -4.93
C GLY A 372 -19.02 -30.69 -5.15
N TYR A 373 -18.39 -30.02 -4.16
CA TYR A 373 -16.96 -29.73 -4.23
C TYR A 373 -16.12 -30.91 -3.71
N LEU A 374 -15.09 -31.27 -4.46
CA LEU A 374 -14.11 -32.26 -4.04
C LEU A 374 -13.10 -31.61 -3.10
N LEU A 375 -13.06 -32.03 -1.82
CA LEU A 375 -12.07 -31.58 -0.86
C LEU A 375 -10.70 -32.18 -1.20
N ARG A 376 -9.69 -31.31 -1.26
CA ARG A 376 -8.30 -31.67 -1.47
C ARG A 376 -7.40 -30.91 -0.49
N MET A 377 -6.37 -31.61 -0.01
CA MET A 377 -5.29 -31.15 0.86
C MET A 377 -5.71 -30.76 2.29
N ALA A 378 -4.83 -31.18 3.21
CA ALA A 378 -4.82 -30.93 4.66
C ALA A 378 -6.12 -31.25 5.40
N THR A 379 -6.13 -32.39 6.06
CA THR A 379 -7.18 -32.81 7.01
C THR A 379 -7.39 -31.79 8.15
N ASP A 380 -6.42 -30.93 8.37
CA ASP A 380 -6.36 -29.90 9.41
C ASP A 380 -6.59 -28.45 8.89
N ALA A 381 -6.88 -28.28 7.59
CA ALA A 381 -7.16 -26.95 7.03
C ALA A 381 -8.49 -26.40 7.55
N GLN A 382 -8.47 -25.13 7.98
CA GLN A 382 -9.65 -24.39 8.41
C GLN A 382 -10.26 -23.53 7.29
N LYS A 383 -9.45 -23.20 6.27
CA LYS A 383 -9.83 -22.37 5.12
C LYS A 383 -9.63 -23.14 3.83
N PHE A 384 -10.51 -22.91 2.87
CA PHE A 384 -10.53 -23.59 1.60
C PHE A 384 -10.74 -22.61 0.44
N LEU A 385 -9.91 -22.71 -0.58
CA LEU A 385 -10.07 -22.00 -1.84
C LEU A 385 -11.01 -22.80 -2.77
N LEU A 386 -12.12 -22.18 -3.16
CA LEU A 386 -13.10 -22.78 -4.07
C LEU A 386 -12.78 -22.42 -5.51
N LEU A 387 -12.64 -23.44 -6.36
CA LEU A 387 -12.34 -23.32 -7.78
C LEU A 387 -13.34 -24.16 -8.60
N GLU A 388 -13.82 -23.58 -9.69
CA GLU A 388 -14.64 -24.30 -10.69
C GLU A 388 -13.97 -24.24 -12.06
N TYR A 389 -14.01 -25.33 -12.80
CA TYR A 389 -13.43 -25.45 -14.14
C TYR A 389 -14.15 -26.55 -14.92
N ASN A 390 -14.03 -26.53 -16.26
CA ASN A 390 -14.61 -27.59 -17.06
C ASN A 390 -13.61 -28.77 -17.24
N PRO A 391 -13.85 -29.91 -16.60
CA PRO A 391 -12.91 -31.05 -16.64
C PRO A 391 -12.79 -31.70 -18.04
N ASN A 392 -13.76 -31.46 -18.92
CA ASN A 392 -13.79 -32.03 -20.27
C ASN A 392 -13.19 -31.08 -21.32
N LYS A 393 -12.73 -29.87 -20.88
CA LYS A 393 -12.18 -28.88 -21.81
C LYS A 393 -10.87 -28.33 -21.23
N PRO A 394 -9.73 -29.00 -21.46
CA PRO A 394 -8.42 -28.45 -21.18
C PRO A 394 -8.25 -27.08 -21.85
N ALA A 395 -7.54 -26.16 -21.18
CA ALA A 395 -7.22 -24.88 -21.77
C ALA A 395 -6.01 -25.02 -22.70
N ASP A 396 -6.08 -24.37 -23.85
CA ASP A 396 -4.91 -24.16 -24.71
C ASP A 396 -4.23 -22.86 -24.22
N ILE A 397 -3.06 -23.02 -23.64
CA ILE A 397 -2.22 -21.90 -23.15
C ILE A 397 -0.92 -21.77 -23.95
N GLY A 398 -0.77 -22.52 -25.04
CA GLY A 398 0.48 -22.60 -25.80
C GLY A 398 1.50 -23.56 -25.19
N GLU A 399 2.73 -23.52 -25.73
CA GLU A 399 3.84 -24.32 -25.19
C GLU A 399 4.38 -23.71 -23.89
N PHE A 400 4.62 -24.55 -22.91
CA PHE A 400 5.14 -24.12 -21.61
C PHE A 400 6.26 -25.04 -21.09
N ASP A 401 7.15 -24.47 -20.28
CA ASP A 401 8.26 -25.19 -19.68
C ASP A 401 7.80 -25.92 -18.40
N ILE A 402 7.69 -27.25 -18.49
CA ILE A 402 7.29 -28.10 -17.36
C ILE A 402 8.24 -27.96 -16.15
N ASN A 403 9.50 -27.59 -16.36
CA ASN A 403 10.44 -27.40 -15.25
C ASN A 403 10.19 -26.11 -14.49
N LYS A 404 9.62 -25.09 -15.12
CA LYS A 404 9.15 -23.87 -14.46
C LYS A 404 7.86 -24.10 -13.66
N VAL A 405 7.12 -25.16 -14.05
CA VAL A 405 5.90 -25.64 -13.39
C VAL A 405 6.26 -26.54 -12.20
N GLN A 406 7.45 -27.16 -12.22
CA GLN A 406 7.91 -28.06 -11.17
C GLN A 406 8.45 -27.31 -9.96
N ARG A 407 8.13 -27.80 -8.80
CA ARG A 407 8.52 -27.29 -7.52
C ARG A 407 10.02 -27.48 -7.23
N LYS A 408 10.73 -26.43 -6.84
CA LYS A 408 12.03 -26.55 -6.17
C LYS A 408 11.80 -26.86 -4.69
N GLY A 409 12.04 -28.11 -4.24
CA GLY A 409 12.10 -28.48 -2.83
C GLY A 409 11.41 -29.78 -2.45
N GLU A 410 12.01 -30.50 -1.51
CA GLU A 410 11.66 -31.84 -1.08
C GLU A 410 10.20 -31.99 -0.58
N GLY A 411 9.47 -32.88 -1.24
CA GLY A 411 8.49 -33.77 -0.60
C GLY A 411 7.20 -33.19 -0.01
N ARG A 412 6.84 -31.91 -0.11
CA ARG A 412 5.59 -31.38 0.44
C ARG A 412 4.74 -30.68 -0.60
N TYR A 413 3.53 -31.18 -0.79
CA TYR A 413 2.52 -30.71 -1.73
C TYR A 413 1.86 -29.42 -1.24
N LEU A 414 2.38 -28.28 -1.63
CA LEU A 414 1.69 -27.00 -1.43
C LEU A 414 1.36 -26.44 -2.81
N PRO A 415 0.13 -25.95 -3.07
CA PRO A 415 -0.16 -25.23 -4.27
C PRO A 415 0.69 -23.96 -4.32
N PHE A 416 1.21 -23.61 -5.48
CA PHE A 416 1.87 -22.34 -5.72
C PHE A 416 1.27 -21.67 -6.95
N VAL A 417 1.42 -20.37 -7.05
CA VAL A 417 0.93 -19.57 -8.16
C VAL A 417 2.11 -19.01 -8.92
N SER A 418 2.05 -19.07 -10.22
CA SER A 418 3.00 -18.43 -11.14
C SER A 418 2.24 -17.61 -12.17
N SER A 419 2.83 -16.55 -12.69
CA SER A 419 2.26 -15.86 -13.84
C SER A 419 2.34 -16.76 -15.08
N LEU A 420 1.33 -16.69 -15.95
CA LEU A 420 1.31 -17.46 -17.19
C LEU A 420 2.55 -17.17 -18.03
N GLU A 421 2.92 -15.89 -18.19
CA GLU A 421 4.12 -15.47 -18.91
C GLU A 421 5.40 -16.13 -18.40
N SER A 422 5.51 -16.37 -17.10
CA SER A 422 6.71 -16.96 -16.50
C SER A 422 6.91 -18.43 -16.85
N ILE A 423 5.87 -19.15 -17.26
CA ILE A 423 5.91 -20.58 -17.58
C ILE A 423 5.84 -20.86 -19.09
N LEU A 424 5.44 -19.90 -19.92
CA LEU A 424 5.46 -20.07 -21.39
C LEU A 424 6.89 -20.15 -21.92
N LEU A 425 7.06 -20.85 -23.05
CA LEU A 425 8.31 -21.01 -23.80
C LEU A 425 8.54 -19.86 -24.78
#